data_5e349c672d700216faeb83ba7c030dc3
#
_entry.id   5e349c672d700216faeb83ba7c030dc3
#
_cell.length_a   1.000
_cell.length_b   1.000
_cell.length_c   1.000
_cell.angle_alpha   90.00
_cell.angle_beta   90.00
_cell.angle_gamma   90.00
#
_symmetry.space_group_name_H-M   'P 1'
#
loop_
_entity.id
_entity.type
_entity.pdbx_description
1 polymer ?
#
loop_
_entity_poly.entity_id
_entity_poly.type
_entity_poly.pdbx_seq_one_letter_code
_entity_poly.pdbx_strand_id
1 'polypeptide(L)'
;MRGIFWVLAVTLLLASGATQPAVAQEENDRHIGYYYPHPQTQETFVSRGRPLPQADRQMRVGFVVGYTTSQLEQPYPPEFVLYAKGAEAQKLIIASLDDDRMNTLYRARAVLAMMTAIARTMPIFVENGVEDSFTFFDLAKLLGFEQITVTDGRDFAHQVFLD
;
A
#
# COMPACT_ATOMS: atom_id res chain seq x y z
N MET A 1 -23.64 76.71 16.91
CA MET A 1 -23.71 76.11 15.56
C MET A 1 -22.95 74.84 15.58
N ARG A 2 -23.56 73.74 15.22
CA ARG A 2 -23.27 72.40 15.59
C ARG A 2 -22.29 71.74 14.57
N GLY A 3 -21.11 71.35 15.04
CA GLY A 3 -20.12 70.56 14.26
C GLY A 3 -20.34 69.08 14.47
N ILE A 4 -20.58 68.36 13.39
CA ILE A 4 -20.78 66.88 13.37
C ILE A 4 -19.43 66.22 13.22
N PHE A 5 -19.00 65.44 14.25
CA PHE A 5 -17.84 64.57 14.19
C PHE A 5 -18.20 63.24 13.50
N TRP A 6 -17.55 62.96 12.39
CA TRP A 6 -17.58 61.65 11.76
C TRP A 6 -16.49 60.80 12.36
N VAL A 7 -16.86 59.71 13.02
CA VAL A 7 -15.96 58.70 13.51
C VAL A 7 -15.87 57.64 12.42
N LEU A 8 -14.69 57.52 11.80
CA LEU A 8 -14.33 56.46 10.86
C LEU A 8 -13.92 55.20 11.66
N ALA A 9 -14.81 54.18 11.67
CA ALA A 9 -14.51 52.87 12.20
C ALA A 9 -13.71 52.07 11.15
N VAL A 10 -12.45 51.88 11.40
CA VAL A 10 -11.58 50.99 10.60
C VAL A 10 -11.78 49.56 11.11
N THR A 11 -12.48 48.76 10.32
CA THR A 11 -12.68 47.33 10.59
C THR A 11 -11.43 46.55 10.12
N LEU A 12 -10.62 46.08 11.05
CA LEU A 12 -9.49 45.26 10.80
C LEU A 12 -9.95 43.81 10.53
N LEU A 13 -9.99 43.40 9.29
CA LEU A 13 -10.22 41.99 8.89
C LEU A 13 -8.94 41.18 9.19
N LEU A 14 -8.97 40.43 10.29
CA LEU A 14 -7.98 39.39 10.58
C LEU A 14 -8.24 38.20 9.65
N ALA A 15 -7.49 38.11 8.58
CA ALA A 15 -7.38 36.90 7.77
C ALA A 15 -6.72 35.80 8.59
N SER A 16 -7.54 34.91 9.17
CA SER A 16 -7.05 33.67 9.78
C SER A 16 -6.54 32.75 8.67
N GLY A 17 -5.26 32.84 8.35
CA GLY A 17 -4.58 31.86 7.51
C GLY A 17 -4.57 30.51 8.23
N ALA A 18 -5.36 29.56 7.71
CA ALA A 18 -5.28 28.19 8.15
C ALA A 18 -3.88 27.64 7.77
N THR A 19 -2.97 27.62 8.72
CA THR A 19 -1.72 26.88 8.60
C THR A 19 -2.07 25.39 8.60
N GLN A 20 -2.01 24.77 7.43
CA GLN A 20 -2.01 23.31 7.34
C GLN A 20 -0.79 22.76 8.11
N PRO A 21 -0.96 21.70 8.90
CA PRO A 21 0.13 21.19 9.70
C PRO A 21 1.25 20.66 8.79
N ALA A 22 2.45 21.19 8.96
CA ALA A 22 3.68 20.80 8.25
C ALA A 22 4.03 19.30 8.39
N VAL A 23 3.38 18.58 9.29
CA VAL A 23 3.58 17.14 9.56
C VAL A 23 3.27 16.26 8.35
N ALA A 24 2.26 16.60 7.55
CA ALA A 24 1.90 15.79 6.37
C ALA A 24 2.94 15.94 5.23
N GLN A 25 3.63 17.04 5.18
CA GLN A 25 4.62 17.34 4.15
C GLN A 25 5.98 16.70 4.47
N GLU A 26 6.37 16.66 5.75
CA GLU A 26 7.60 15.97 6.21
C GLU A 26 7.51 14.45 6.06
N GLU A 27 6.33 13.85 6.27
CA GLU A 27 6.14 12.42 6.07
C GLU A 27 6.24 12.04 4.58
N ASN A 28 5.79 12.90 3.70
CA ASN A 28 5.91 12.73 2.25
C ASN A 28 7.37 12.87 1.77
N ASP A 29 8.13 13.79 2.32
CA ASP A 29 9.54 14.01 1.97
C ASP A 29 10.47 12.87 2.44
N ARG A 30 10.15 12.19 3.54
CA ARG A 30 10.90 11.00 4.00
C ARG A 30 10.77 9.80 3.04
N HIS A 31 9.77 9.81 2.16
CA HIS A 31 9.53 8.77 1.18
C HIS A 31 10.05 9.11 -0.22
N ILE A 32 10.55 10.32 -0.44
CA ILE A 32 11.28 10.71 -1.65
C ILE A 32 12.55 9.86 -1.74
N GLY A 33 12.57 8.92 -2.70
CA GLY A 33 13.65 7.96 -2.86
C GLY A 33 13.27 6.49 -2.62
N TYR A 34 12.05 6.22 -2.14
CA TYR A 34 11.45 4.89 -2.10
C TYR A 34 10.32 4.83 -3.12
N TYR A 35 10.71 4.79 -4.34
CA TYR A 35 9.97 5.01 -5.55
C TYR A 35 8.74 4.10 -5.74
N TYR A 36 7.62 4.54 -5.27
CA TYR A 36 6.36 4.32 -5.92
C TYR A 36 5.58 5.64 -5.91
N PRO A 37 4.87 5.97 -6.99
CA PRO A 37 4.09 7.19 -7.10
C PRO A 37 2.94 7.19 -6.10
N HIS A 38 2.32 8.35 -5.89
CA HIS A 38 1.06 8.40 -5.17
C HIS A 38 0.04 7.47 -5.84
N PRO A 39 -0.73 6.68 -5.07
CA PRO A 39 -1.71 5.78 -5.64
C PRO A 39 -2.77 6.53 -6.46
N GLN A 40 -2.91 6.19 -7.75
CA GLN A 40 -3.94 6.72 -8.62
C GLN A 40 -5.28 6.06 -8.36
N THR A 41 -5.25 4.85 -7.82
CA THR A 41 -6.46 4.10 -7.47
C THR A 41 -6.30 3.43 -6.11
N GLN A 42 -7.40 3.42 -5.34
CA GLN A 42 -7.44 2.80 -4.02
C GLN A 42 -8.71 1.98 -3.88
N GLU A 43 -8.63 0.87 -3.18
CA GLU A 43 -9.78 0.04 -2.81
C GLU A 43 -9.56 -0.61 -1.43
N THR A 44 -10.66 -1.05 -0.82
CA THR A 44 -10.64 -1.81 0.43
C THR A 44 -11.13 -3.22 0.15
N PHE A 45 -10.37 -4.20 0.60
CA PHE A 45 -10.75 -5.60 0.55
C PHE A 45 -11.09 -6.07 1.97
N VAL A 46 -12.32 -6.56 2.13
CA VAL A 46 -12.75 -7.19 3.39
C VAL A 46 -12.29 -8.65 3.37
N SER A 47 -11.28 -8.95 4.17
CA SER A 47 -10.71 -10.29 4.27
C SER A 47 -11.65 -11.25 5.01
N ARG A 48 -11.62 -12.52 4.59
CA ARG A 48 -12.27 -13.62 5.28
C ARG A 48 -11.43 -14.15 6.44
N GLY A 49 -10.11 -13.90 6.39
CA GLY A 49 -9.17 -14.28 7.41
C GLY A 49 -8.91 -13.17 8.44
N ARG A 50 -8.42 -13.56 9.61
CA ARG A 50 -7.88 -12.65 10.63
C ARG A 50 -6.38 -12.86 10.74
N PRO A 51 -5.60 -11.85 11.15
CA PRO A 51 -4.18 -12.05 11.40
C PRO A 51 -3.94 -13.22 12.34
N LEU A 52 -2.96 -14.05 11.99
CA LEU A 52 -2.54 -15.14 12.87
C LEU A 52 -1.99 -14.57 14.19
N PRO A 53 -2.12 -15.29 15.32
CA PRO A 53 -1.58 -14.82 16.60
C PRO A 53 -0.08 -14.50 16.56
N GLN A 54 0.68 -15.19 15.70
CA GLN A 54 2.11 -15.00 15.49
C GLN A 54 2.44 -14.05 14.32
N ALA A 55 1.44 -13.37 13.76
CA ALA A 55 1.63 -12.43 12.64
C ALA A 55 2.35 -11.17 13.13
N ASP A 56 3.67 -11.24 13.13
CA ASP A 56 4.58 -10.17 13.55
C ASP A 56 5.42 -9.66 12.37
N ARG A 57 6.31 -8.72 12.67
CA ARG A 57 7.25 -8.17 11.69
C ARG A 57 8.15 -9.27 11.07
N GLN A 58 8.59 -10.24 11.89
CA GLN A 58 9.48 -11.31 11.43
C GLN A 58 8.78 -12.21 10.41
N MET A 59 7.51 -12.56 10.65
CA MET A 59 6.71 -13.35 9.72
C MET A 59 6.51 -12.62 8.38
N ARG A 60 6.20 -11.32 8.39
CA ARG A 60 6.03 -10.53 7.16
C ARG A 60 7.31 -10.40 6.36
N VAL A 61 8.44 -10.12 7.03
CA VAL A 61 9.75 -10.07 6.38
C VAL A 61 10.16 -11.46 5.86
N GLY A 62 9.92 -12.51 6.66
CA GLY A 62 10.17 -13.90 6.26
C GLY A 62 9.41 -14.31 5.00
N PHE A 63 8.14 -13.91 4.90
CA PHE A 63 7.34 -14.12 3.68
C PHE A 63 7.97 -13.45 2.45
N VAL A 64 8.36 -12.18 2.56
CA VAL A 64 8.98 -11.43 1.45
C VAL A 64 10.30 -12.07 1.03
N VAL A 65 11.15 -12.41 1.98
CA VAL A 65 12.45 -13.06 1.72
C VAL A 65 12.24 -14.44 1.09
N GLY A 66 11.37 -15.26 1.66
CA GLY A 66 11.09 -16.61 1.14
C GLY A 66 10.54 -16.58 -0.28
N TYR A 67 9.60 -15.66 -0.55
CA TYR A 67 9.04 -15.46 -1.89
C TYR A 67 10.12 -15.00 -2.89
N THR A 68 10.95 -14.03 -2.52
CA THR A 68 12.05 -13.53 -3.36
C THR A 68 13.06 -14.64 -3.66
N THR A 69 13.44 -15.42 -2.65
CA THR A 69 14.34 -16.56 -2.83
C THR A 69 13.76 -17.57 -3.81
N SER A 70 12.48 -17.94 -3.66
CA SER A 70 11.84 -18.89 -4.57
C SER A 70 11.74 -18.37 -6.01
N GLN A 71 11.60 -17.06 -6.21
CA GLN A 71 11.63 -16.46 -7.55
C GLN A 71 13.04 -16.52 -8.18
N LEU A 72 14.09 -16.29 -7.38
CA LEU A 72 15.48 -16.34 -7.86
C LEU A 72 15.94 -17.77 -8.21
N GLU A 73 15.30 -18.79 -7.67
CA GLU A 73 15.53 -20.20 -8.01
C GLU A 73 14.89 -20.62 -9.33
N GLN A 74 14.00 -19.79 -9.89
CA GLN A 74 13.36 -20.08 -11.17
C GLN A 74 14.35 -19.85 -12.33
N PRO A 75 14.21 -20.60 -13.44
CA PRO A 75 15.07 -20.45 -14.62
C PRO A 75 14.84 -19.14 -15.38
N TYR A 76 13.83 -18.36 -15.01
CA TYR A 76 13.45 -17.09 -15.64
C TYR A 76 13.67 -15.93 -14.68
N PRO A 77 14.05 -14.75 -15.17
CA PRO A 77 14.17 -13.57 -14.31
C PRO A 77 12.81 -13.21 -13.68
N PRO A 78 12.80 -12.72 -12.44
CA PRO A 78 11.56 -12.28 -11.81
C PRO A 78 10.96 -11.09 -12.55
N GLU A 79 9.66 -11.07 -12.69
CA GLU A 79 8.91 -9.99 -13.34
C GLU A 79 8.60 -8.83 -12.38
N PHE A 80 8.63 -9.09 -11.10
CA PHE A 80 8.38 -8.12 -10.02
C PHE A 80 9.11 -8.53 -8.75
N VAL A 81 9.24 -7.58 -7.86
CA VAL A 81 9.83 -7.77 -6.53
C VAL A 81 8.86 -7.40 -5.44
N LEU A 82 9.02 -8.01 -4.27
CA LEU A 82 8.25 -7.71 -3.08
C LEU A 82 9.10 -6.94 -2.08
N TYR A 83 8.45 -5.98 -1.42
CA TYR A 83 9.04 -5.25 -0.29
C TYR A 83 8.02 -5.19 0.85
N ALA A 84 8.50 -5.34 2.09
CA ALA A 84 7.72 -5.04 3.29
C ALA A 84 8.18 -3.70 3.86
N LYS A 85 7.25 -2.77 4.06
CA LYS A 85 7.49 -1.42 4.60
C LYS A 85 6.65 -1.11 5.81
N GLY A 86 7.00 -0.02 6.48
CA GLY A 86 6.42 0.43 7.75
C GLY A 86 7.24 -0.06 8.95
N ALA A 87 7.00 0.51 10.13
CA ALA A 87 7.72 0.15 11.34
C ALA A 87 7.59 -1.35 11.67
N GLU A 88 6.39 -1.89 11.45
CA GLU A 88 6.06 -3.29 11.64
C GLU A 88 6.09 -4.10 10.33
N ALA A 89 6.62 -3.55 9.23
CA ALA A 89 6.59 -4.18 7.90
C ALA A 89 5.16 -4.53 7.41
N GLN A 90 4.15 -3.79 7.84
CA GLN A 90 2.74 -4.06 7.61
C GLN A 90 2.23 -3.65 6.21
N LYS A 91 3.07 -2.97 5.43
CA LYS A 91 2.75 -2.54 4.07
C LYS A 91 3.52 -3.40 3.08
N LEU A 92 2.82 -4.19 2.27
CA LEU A 92 3.40 -4.98 1.20
C LEU A 92 3.42 -4.17 -0.09
N ILE A 93 4.58 -4.09 -0.73
CA ILE A 93 4.73 -3.44 -2.04
C ILE A 93 5.15 -4.48 -3.06
N ILE A 94 4.45 -4.52 -4.18
CA ILE A 94 4.75 -5.35 -5.36
C ILE A 94 5.14 -4.39 -6.46
N ALA A 95 6.43 -4.33 -6.78
CA ALA A 95 6.97 -3.42 -7.79
C ALA A 95 7.40 -4.17 -9.03
N SER A 96 6.99 -3.68 -10.20
CA SER A 96 7.42 -4.22 -11.49
C SER A 96 8.92 -4.05 -11.71
N LEU A 97 9.53 -5.03 -12.33
CA LEU A 97 10.89 -4.93 -12.89
C LEU A 97 10.89 -4.62 -14.39
N ASP A 98 9.71 -4.62 -15.01
CA ASP A 98 9.51 -4.33 -16.42
C ASP A 98 8.54 -3.13 -16.57
N ASP A 99 8.89 -2.16 -17.39
CA ASP A 99 8.22 -0.86 -17.50
C ASP A 99 6.73 -0.94 -17.83
N ASP A 100 6.29 -1.96 -18.56
CA ASP A 100 4.93 -2.02 -19.08
C ASP A 100 4.00 -2.99 -18.30
N ARG A 101 4.49 -3.71 -17.30
CA ARG A 101 3.72 -4.80 -16.70
C ARG A 101 2.67 -4.37 -15.69
N MET A 102 2.84 -3.25 -15.00
CA MET A 102 1.96 -2.83 -13.90
C MET A 102 1.51 -1.38 -14.02
N ASN A 103 1.53 -0.82 -15.21
CA ASN A 103 1.25 0.59 -15.48
C ASN A 103 -0.26 0.93 -15.62
N THR A 104 -1.14 0.00 -15.36
CA THR A 104 -2.59 0.20 -15.36
C THR A 104 -3.28 -0.63 -14.28
N LEU A 105 -4.46 -0.19 -13.83
CA LEU A 105 -5.28 -0.92 -12.88
C LEU A 105 -5.57 -2.37 -13.34
N TYR A 106 -5.85 -2.57 -14.63
CA TYR A 106 -6.11 -3.89 -15.18
C TYR A 106 -4.91 -4.83 -15.01
N ARG A 107 -3.71 -4.34 -15.32
CA ARG A 107 -2.45 -5.11 -15.18
C ARG A 107 -2.08 -5.36 -13.72
N ALA A 108 -2.27 -4.36 -12.85
CA ALA A 108 -2.08 -4.53 -11.41
C ALA A 108 -2.99 -5.63 -10.84
N ARG A 109 -4.27 -5.64 -11.23
CA ARG A 109 -5.22 -6.68 -10.83
C ARG A 109 -4.86 -8.05 -11.41
N ALA A 110 -4.30 -8.12 -12.61
CA ALA A 110 -3.82 -9.38 -13.19
C ALA A 110 -2.69 -10.00 -12.35
N VAL A 111 -1.76 -9.18 -11.87
CA VAL A 111 -0.70 -9.62 -10.94
C VAL A 111 -1.29 -10.12 -9.62
N LEU A 112 -2.24 -9.41 -9.03
CA LEU A 112 -2.92 -9.85 -7.80
C LEU A 112 -3.70 -11.16 -8.00
N ALA A 113 -4.29 -11.36 -9.18
CA ALA A 113 -4.94 -12.62 -9.54
C ALA A 113 -3.92 -13.77 -9.67
N MET A 114 -2.77 -13.52 -10.31
CA MET A 114 -1.67 -14.50 -10.38
C MET A 114 -1.14 -14.83 -8.98
N MET A 115 -0.96 -13.85 -8.10
CA MET A 115 -0.56 -14.08 -6.71
C MET A 115 -1.60 -14.91 -5.96
N THR A 116 -2.89 -14.76 -6.28
CA THR A 116 -3.95 -15.62 -5.74
C THR A 116 -3.80 -17.07 -6.20
N ALA A 117 -3.49 -17.31 -7.48
CA ALA A 117 -3.24 -18.66 -7.96
C ALA A 117 -2.05 -19.34 -7.25
N ILE A 118 -0.97 -18.57 -7.01
CA ILE A 118 0.19 -19.06 -6.24
C ILE A 118 -0.19 -19.33 -4.78
N ALA A 119 -0.91 -18.42 -4.12
CA ALA A 119 -1.32 -18.56 -2.72
C ALA A 119 -2.17 -19.83 -2.49
N ARG A 120 -3.00 -20.19 -3.44
CA ARG A 120 -3.85 -21.40 -3.39
C ARG A 120 -3.07 -22.71 -3.34
N THR A 121 -1.83 -22.72 -3.79
CA THR A 121 -0.96 -23.91 -3.72
C THR A 121 -0.13 -23.96 -2.43
N MET A 122 -0.20 -22.95 -1.58
CA MET A 122 0.58 -22.89 -0.35
C MET A 122 0.01 -23.84 0.71
N PRO A 123 0.88 -24.51 1.50
CA PRO A 123 0.43 -25.43 2.55
C PRO A 123 -0.60 -24.83 3.50
N ILE A 124 -0.44 -23.57 3.87
CA ILE A 124 -1.36 -22.87 4.78
C ILE A 124 -2.82 -22.86 4.25
N PHE A 125 -3.03 -22.83 2.94
CA PHE A 125 -4.37 -22.89 2.36
C PHE A 125 -4.85 -24.34 2.18
N VAL A 126 -4.00 -25.20 1.64
CA VAL A 126 -4.33 -26.60 1.37
C VAL A 126 -4.64 -27.37 2.66
N GLU A 127 -3.82 -27.24 3.69
CA GLU A 127 -4.02 -27.91 4.97
C GLU A 127 -5.27 -27.45 5.73
N ASN A 128 -5.73 -26.23 5.46
CA ASN A 128 -6.96 -25.69 6.06
C ASN A 128 -8.19 -25.82 5.15
N GLY A 129 -8.05 -26.37 3.93
CA GLY A 129 -9.16 -26.57 2.98
C GLY A 129 -9.80 -25.25 2.53
N VAL A 130 -9.02 -24.19 2.39
CA VAL A 130 -9.49 -22.85 2.02
C VAL A 130 -8.99 -22.37 0.66
N GLU A 131 -8.24 -23.21 -0.06
CA GLU A 131 -7.63 -22.91 -1.36
C GLU A 131 -8.64 -22.45 -2.42
N ASP A 132 -9.87 -22.96 -2.40
CA ASP A 132 -10.92 -22.56 -3.34
C ASP A 132 -11.60 -21.24 -2.99
N SER A 133 -11.54 -20.83 -1.73
CA SER A 133 -12.31 -19.68 -1.22
C SER A 133 -11.42 -18.46 -0.90
N PHE A 134 -10.18 -18.68 -0.47
CA PHE A 134 -9.27 -17.61 -0.09
C PHE A 134 -8.48 -17.08 -1.29
N THR A 135 -8.07 -15.83 -1.16
CA THR A 135 -7.29 -15.09 -2.17
C THR A 135 -5.94 -14.69 -1.59
N PHE A 136 -5.10 -14.09 -2.41
CA PHE A 136 -3.85 -13.48 -1.95
C PHE A 136 -4.07 -12.39 -0.89
N PHE A 137 -5.18 -11.67 -0.97
CA PHE A 137 -5.54 -10.69 0.05
C PHE A 137 -5.78 -11.33 1.42
N ASP A 138 -6.45 -12.48 1.43
CA ASP A 138 -6.67 -13.25 2.67
C ASP A 138 -5.35 -13.77 3.22
N LEU A 139 -4.44 -14.26 2.38
CA LEU A 139 -3.08 -14.65 2.79
C LEU A 139 -2.33 -13.47 3.41
N ALA A 140 -2.33 -12.32 2.74
CA ALA A 140 -1.66 -11.13 3.24
C ALA A 140 -2.24 -10.69 4.60
N LYS A 141 -3.57 -10.75 4.76
CA LYS A 141 -4.23 -10.47 6.05
C LYS A 141 -3.83 -11.47 7.12
N LEU A 142 -3.80 -12.78 6.84
CA LEU A 142 -3.32 -13.80 7.77
C LEU A 142 -1.89 -13.53 8.25
N LEU A 143 -1.01 -13.05 7.36
CA LEU A 143 0.36 -12.66 7.68
C LEU A 143 0.46 -11.31 8.43
N GLY A 144 -0.67 -10.61 8.62
CA GLY A 144 -0.73 -9.33 9.32
C GLY A 144 -0.35 -8.13 8.47
N PHE A 145 -0.37 -8.23 7.15
CA PHE A 145 -0.32 -7.04 6.31
C PHE A 145 -1.64 -6.27 6.41
N GLU A 146 -1.54 -4.95 6.40
CA GLU A 146 -2.67 -4.02 6.44
C GLU A 146 -2.96 -3.41 5.07
N GLN A 147 -1.95 -3.42 4.19
CA GLN A 147 -1.99 -2.76 2.91
C GLN A 147 -1.13 -3.48 1.88
N ILE A 148 -1.62 -3.53 0.64
CA ILE A 148 -0.85 -3.96 -0.54
C ILE A 148 -0.80 -2.79 -1.52
N THR A 149 0.38 -2.49 -2.06
CA THR A 149 0.56 -1.53 -3.15
C THR A 149 1.20 -2.24 -4.34
N VAL A 150 0.54 -2.19 -5.49
CA VAL A 150 1.08 -2.69 -6.77
C VAL A 150 1.48 -1.48 -7.60
N THR A 151 2.71 -1.44 -8.10
CA THR A 151 3.27 -0.27 -8.80
C THR A 151 4.21 -0.66 -9.92
N ASP A 152 4.27 0.17 -10.96
CA ASP A 152 5.31 0.12 -11.99
C ASP A 152 6.63 0.77 -11.52
N GLY A 153 6.63 1.39 -10.33
CA GLY A 153 7.78 2.09 -9.78
C GLY A 153 8.02 3.49 -10.36
N ARG A 154 7.14 4.00 -11.24
CA ARG A 154 7.31 5.29 -11.95
C ARG A 154 6.08 6.18 -11.84
N ASP A 155 5.02 5.83 -12.55
CA ASP A 155 3.87 6.70 -12.76
C ASP A 155 2.57 6.11 -12.24
N PHE A 156 2.52 4.81 -11.97
CA PHE A 156 1.31 4.11 -11.55
C PHE A 156 1.48 3.38 -10.22
N ALA A 157 0.52 3.55 -9.32
CA ALA A 157 0.34 2.72 -8.15
C ALA A 157 -1.15 2.47 -7.87
N HIS A 158 -1.48 1.23 -7.55
CA HIS A 158 -2.77 0.78 -7.06
C HIS A 158 -2.64 0.28 -5.63
N GLN A 159 -3.46 0.78 -4.73
CA GLN A 159 -3.39 0.49 -3.31
C GLN A 159 -4.64 -0.26 -2.84
N VAL A 160 -4.46 -1.33 -2.10
CA VAL A 160 -5.53 -2.12 -1.50
C VAL A 160 -5.33 -2.14 0.02
N PHE A 161 -6.30 -1.63 0.75
CA PHE A 161 -6.37 -1.78 2.21
C PHE A 161 -7.03 -3.11 2.57
N LEU A 162 -6.54 -3.77 3.60
CA LEU A 162 -7.02 -5.08 4.06
C LEU A 162 -7.74 -4.91 5.41
N ASP A 163 -9.05 -5.03 5.40
CA ASP A 163 -9.90 -5.00 6.61
C ASP A 163 -10.22 -6.40 7.15
#